data_ebceab5fb239c97246310926b82c19e3
#
_entry.id   ebceab5fb239c97246310926b82c19e3
#
_cell.length_a   1.000
_cell.length_b   1.000
_cell.length_c   1.000
_cell.angle_alpha   90.00
_cell.angle_beta   90.00
_cell.angle_gamma   90.00
#
_symmetry.space_group_name_H-M   'P 1'
#
loop_
_entity.id
_entity.type
_entity.pdbx_description
1 polymer ?
#
loop_
_entity_poly.entity_id
_entity_poly.type
_entity_poly.pdbx_seq_one_letter_code
_entity_poly.pdbx_strand_id
1 'polypeptide(L)'
;MTRLAAALFVAAVLAGPAAAAPGPLTVWVDRTQVSTRLGHSFVFRSTIANRSNSPAAGQIAHLNVLSLRPGVYVDPEDWSSHRTRYLAPIPPHGSTTVTWRVKAVNAGSIGVYVAVVPESGSSVRPAAGPMVHASITDRRSLNSGGIAPLALGVPLVLVGLLVVVRVRRRAH
;
A
#
# COMPACT_ATOMS: atom_id res chain seq x y z
N MET A 1 -19.61 75.09 -10.68
CA MET A 1 -19.53 73.82 -11.50
C MET A 1 -18.85 72.75 -10.69
N THR A 2 -19.62 71.96 -9.95
CA THR A 2 -19.12 70.94 -9.02
C THR A 2 -19.30 69.58 -9.67
N ARG A 3 -18.15 68.85 -9.98
CA ARG A 3 -18.16 67.49 -10.56
C ARG A 3 -18.18 66.52 -9.44
N LEU A 4 -19.27 65.75 -9.27
CA LEU A 4 -19.36 64.54 -8.45
C LEU A 4 -18.68 63.40 -9.22
N ALA A 5 -17.63 62.82 -8.62
CA ALA A 5 -17.04 61.56 -9.06
C ALA A 5 -17.71 60.41 -8.30
N ALA A 6 -18.45 59.56 -9.00
CA ALA A 6 -19.03 58.33 -8.44
C ALA A 6 -17.97 57.24 -8.47
N ALA A 7 -17.56 56.79 -7.30
CA ALA A 7 -16.67 55.62 -7.15
C ALA A 7 -17.50 54.34 -7.17
N LEU A 8 -17.28 53.50 -8.21
CA LEU A 8 -17.89 52.18 -8.34
C LEU A 8 -17.04 51.18 -7.55
N PHE A 9 -17.55 50.68 -6.42
CA PHE A 9 -16.93 49.61 -5.65
C PHE A 9 -17.36 48.26 -6.28
N VAL A 10 -16.45 47.60 -6.99
CA VAL A 10 -16.64 46.20 -7.45
C VAL A 10 -16.24 45.29 -6.32
N ALA A 11 -17.20 44.69 -5.63
CA ALA A 11 -16.97 43.62 -4.66
C ALA A 11 -16.69 42.32 -5.40
N ALA A 12 -15.43 41.93 -5.49
CA ALA A 12 -15.03 40.60 -5.97
C ALA A 12 -15.40 39.58 -4.91
N VAL A 13 -16.45 38.79 -5.15
CA VAL A 13 -16.80 37.63 -4.34
C VAL A 13 -15.78 36.52 -4.66
N LEU A 14 -14.83 36.29 -3.77
CA LEU A 14 -13.94 35.15 -3.82
C LEU A 14 -14.77 33.90 -3.49
N ALA A 15 -15.28 33.21 -4.50
CA ALA A 15 -15.85 31.88 -4.35
C ALA A 15 -14.71 30.92 -3.99
N GLY A 16 -14.57 30.59 -2.73
CA GLY A 16 -13.67 29.50 -2.27
C GLY A 16 -14.06 28.17 -2.92
N PRO A 17 -13.11 27.22 -3.10
CA PRO A 17 -13.43 25.91 -3.65
C PRO A 17 -14.50 25.26 -2.76
N ALA A 18 -15.67 25.01 -3.34
CA ALA A 18 -16.73 24.27 -2.66
C ALA A 18 -16.22 22.86 -2.34
N ALA A 19 -16.04 22.53 -1.06
CA ALA A 19 -15.73 21.16 -0.65
C ALA A 19 -16.84 20.25 -1.18
N ALA A 20 -16.47 19.28 -2.01
CA ALA A 20 -17.43 18.32 -2.53
C ALA A 20 -18.12 17.62 -1.36
N ALA A 21 -19.45 17.63 -1.34
CA ALA A 21 -20.22 16.93 -0.31
C ALA A 21 -19.78 15.45 -0.26
N PRO A 22 -19.59 14.88 0.94
CA PRO A 22 -19.22 13.48 1.07
C PRO A 22 -20.25 12.60 0.34
N GLY A 23 -19.74 11.61 -0.41
CA GLY A 23 -20.61 10.66 -1.11
C GLY A 23 -21.43 9.81 -0.13
N PRO A 24 -22.44 9.09 -0.63
CA PRO A 24 -23.29 8.26 0.21
C PRO A 24 -22.55 7.08 0.86
N LEU A 25 -21.41 6.70 0.31
CA LEU A 25 -20.54 5.65 0.88
C LEU A 25 -19.36 6.25 1.62
N THR A 26 -19.05 5.69 2.75
CA THR A 26 -17.84 5.98 3.52
C THR A 26 -17.06 4.69 3.76
N VAL A 27 -15.72 4.78 3.73
CA VAL A 27 -14.82 3.65 3.95
C VAL A 27 -13.87 3.99 5.08
N TRP A 28 -13.68 3.09 6.03
CA TRP A 28 -12.65 3.17 7.06
C TRP A 28 -11.95 1.84 7.24
N VAL A 29 -10.84 1.82 7.94
CA VAL A 29 -10.02 0.62 8.15
C VAL A 29 -9.79 0.40 9.64
N ASP A 30 -9.60 -0.86 10.03
CA ASP A 30 -9.34 -1.25 11.43
C ASP A 30 -7.95 -0.82 11.91
N ARG A 31 -7.03 -0.50 11.00
CA ARG A 31 -5.68 -0.01 11.30
C ARG A 31 -5.14 0.84 10.17
N THR A 32 -4.30 1.82 10.50
CA THR A 32 -3.66 2.72 9.55
C THR A 32 -2.15 2.49 9.43
N GLN A 33 -1.58 1.65 10.31
CA GLN A 33 -0.16 1.33 10.30
C GLN A 33 0.06 -0.18 10.48
N VAL A 34 1.04 -0.71 9.74
CA VAL A 34 1.48 -2.10 9.80
C VAL A 34 2.99 -2.14 9.68
N SER A 35 3.64 -2.96 10.50
CA SER A 35 5.05 -3.32 10.35
C SER A 35 5.17 -4.80 10.09
N THR A 36 5.89 -5.17 9.03
CA THR A 36 6.08 -6.57 8.64
C THR A 36 7.44 -6.77 7.98
N ARG A 37 7.77 -8.01 7.64
CA ARG A 37 9.00 -8.39 6.94
C ARG A 37 8.70 -8.79 5.51
N LEU A 38 9.67 -8.60 4.62
CA LEU A 38 9.62 -9.07 3.24
C LEU A 38 9.25 -10.57 3.19
N GLY A 39 8.31 -10.92 2.32
CA GLY A 39 7.77 -12.26 2.15
C GLY A 39 6.66 -12.66 3.14
N HIS A 40 6.39 -11.88 4.19
CA HIS A 40 5.29 -12.13 5.12
C HIS A 40 4.00 -11.47 4.65
N SER A 41 2.87 -12.02 5.09
CA SER A 41 1.56 -11.42 4.84
C SER A 41 1.03 -10.71 6.08
N PHE A 42 0.27 -9.64 5.86
CA PHE A 42 -0.53 -9.00 6.89
C PHE A 42 -2.01 -8.94 6.46
N VAL A 43 -2.86 -8.71 7.43
CA VAL A 43 -4.31 -8.66 7.23
C VAL A 43 -4.84 -7.37 7.85
N PHE A 44 -5.78 -6.72 7.14
CA PHE A 44 -6.57 -5.63 7.68
C PHE A 44 -8.02 -5.73 7.17
N ARG A 45 -8.91 -4.99 7.81
CA ARG A 45 -10.32 -4.95 7.44
C ARG A 45 -10.70 -3.54 7.02
N SER A 46 -11.48 -3.46 5.94
CA SER A 46 -12.18 -2.23 5.58
C SER A 46 -13.67 -2.39 5.85
N THR A 47 -14.28 -1.38 6.46
CA THR A 47 -15.73 -1.30 6.64
C THR A 47 -16.28 -0.23 5.72
N ILE A 48 -17.24 -0.61 4.89
CA ILE A 48 -17.94 0.26 3.94
C ILE A 48 -19.34 0.49 4.49
N ALA A 49 -19.69 1.74 4.77
CA ALA A 49 -21.03 2.09 5.24
C ALA A 49 -21.78 2.92 4.21
N ASN A 50 -23.03 2.58 4.06
CA ASN A 50 -24.00 3.32 3.28
C ASN A 50 -24.69 4.36 4.17
N ARG A 51 -24.46 5.64 3.92
CA ARG A 51 -25.05 6.77 4.65
C ARG A 51 -26.36 7.27 4.04
N SER A 52 -26.80 6.65 2.93
CA SER A 52 -28.01 7.06 2.23
C SER A 52 -29.24 6.31 2.74
N ASN A 53 -30.42 6.82 2.34
CA ASN A 53 -31.71 6.21 2.62
C ASN A 53 -32.09 5.11 1.60
N SER A 54 -31.22 4.80 0.64
CA SER A 54 -31.46 3.78 -0.39
C SER A 54 -30.37 2.72 -0.33
N PRO A 55 -30.67 1.47 -0.70
CA PRO A 55 -29.65 0.42 -0.78
C PRO A 55 -28.55 0.79 -1.79
N ALA A 56 -27.29 0.55 -1.46
CA ALA A 56 -26.16 0.70 -2.37
C ALA A 56 -25.85 -0.66 -3.01
N ALA A 57 -26.39 -0.90 -4.20
CA ALA A 57 -26.16 -2.10 -4.99
C ALA A 57 -25.09 -1.87 -6.06
N GLY A 58 -24.53 -2.96 -6.62
CA GLY A 58 -23.55 -2.91 -7.70
C GLY A 58 -22.27 -2.14 -7.29
N GLN A 59 -21.76 -2.42 -6.12
CA GLN A 59 -20.53 -1.80 -5.63
C GLN A 59 -19.38 -2.80 -5.68
N ILE A 60 -18.19 -2.32 -6.08
CA ILE A 60 -16.97 -3.09 -6.16
C ILE A 60 -15.95 -2.45 -5.22
N ALA A 61 -15.50 -3.20 -4.23
CA ALA A 61 -14.36 -2.79 -3.40
C ALA A 61 -13.05 -3.27 -4.05
N HIS A 62 -12.12 -2.36 -4.28
CA HIS A 62 -10.83 -2.64 -4.91
C HIS A 62 -9.68 -2.21 -4.01
N LEU A 63 -8.75 -3.16 -3.77
CA LEU A 63 -7.52 -2.93 -3.03
C LEU A 63 -6.45 -2.36 -3.94
N ASN A 64 -5.89 -1.23 -3.57
CA ASN A 64 -4.80 -0.56 -4.27
C ASN A 64 -3.53 -0.60 -3.42
N VAL A 65 -2.40 -0.81 -4.07
CA VAL A 65 -1.07 -0.82 -3.46
C VAL A 65 -0.20 0.15 -4.22
N LEU A 66 0.54 1.00 -3.51
CA LEU A 66 1.44 1.97 -4.12
C LEU A 66 2.71 2.13 -3.30
N SER A 67 3.81 2.43 -3.96
CA SER A 67 5.05 2.82 -3.29
C SER A 67 4.95 4.26 -2.78
N LEU A 68 5.38 4.47 -1.54
CA LEU A 68 5.53 5.81 -0.96
C LEU A 68 6.95 6.37 -1.17
N ARG A 69 7.81 5.66 -1.90
CA ARG A 69 9.17 6.08 -2.27
C ARG A 69 9.30 6.19 -3.78
N PRO A 70 9.99 7.23 -4.29
CA PRO A 70 10.31 7.32 -5.71
C PRO A 70 11.16 6.13 -6.18
N GLY A 71 10.95 5.70 -7.43
CA GLY A 71 11.77 4.66 -8.07
C GLY A 71 11.50 3.22 -7.64
N VAL A 72 10.56 2.99 -6.73
CA VAL A 72 10.13 1.62 -6.37
C VAL A 72 8.85 1.29 -7.13
N TYR A 73 8.98 0.37 -8.07
CA TYR A 73 7.83 -0.17 -8.79
C TYR A 73 7.06 -1.16 -7.91
N VAL A 74 5.75 -1.07 -7.94
CA VAL A 74 4.84 -1.99 -7.24
C VAL A 74 3.86 -2.53 -8.25
N ASP A 75 3.89 -3.85 -8.47
CA ASP A 75 2.82 -4.55 -9.17
C ASP A 75 1.77 -4.99 -8.14
N PRO A 76 0.58 -4.40 -8.13
CA PRO A 76 -0.42 -4.74 -7.12
C PRO A 76 -0.87 -6.21 -7.15
N GLU A 77 -0.71 -6.91 -8.27
CA GLU A 77 -1.10 -8.32 -8.43
C GLU A 77 -0.26 -9.25 -7.59
N ASP A 78 1.01 -8.94 -7.43
CA ASP A 78 1.93 -9.71 -6.60
C ASP A 78 1.61 -9.61 -5.10
N TRP A 79 0.94 -8.51 -4.69
CA TRP A 79 0.66 -8.21 -3.28
C TRP A 79 -0.62 -8.86 -2.77
N SER A 80 -1.60 -9.09 -3.63
CA SER A 80 -2.86 -9.73 -3.24
C SER A 80 -3.54 -10.37 -4.44
N SER A 81 -3.80 -11.66 -4.35
CA SER A 81 -4.54 -12.42 -5.37
C SER A 81 -6.04 -12.09 -5.41
N HIS A 82 -6.56 -11.41 -4.40
CA HIS A 82 -7.99 -11.10 -4.28
C HIS A 82 -8.19 -9.62 -4.04
N ARG A 83 -7.76 -8.79 -5.00
CA ARG A 83 -7.84 -7.33 -4.91
C ARG A 83 -9.22 -6.76 -5.17
N THR A 84 -10.08 -7.50 -5.83
CA THR A 84 -11.42 -7.07 -6.23
C THR A 84 -12.47 -7.88 -5.49
N ARG A 85 -13.46 -7.21 -4.91
CA ARG A 85 -14.61 -7.81 -4.21
C ARG A 85 -15.89 -7.15 -4.68
N TYR A 86 -16.75 -7.93 -5.27
CA TYR A 86 -18.13 -7.55 -5.57
C TYR A 86 -18.91 -7.59 -4.26
N LEU A 87 -19.54 -6.47 -3.92
CA LEU A 87 -20.25 -6.35 -2.66
C LEU A 87 -21.73 -6.71 -2.85
N ALA A 88 -22.28 -7.46 -1.91
CA ALA A 88 -23.73 -7.56 -1.81
C ALA A 88 -24.34 -6.17 -1.57
N PRO A 89 -25.58 -5.91 -1.95
CA PRO A 89 -26.25 -4.65 -1.70
C PRO A 89 -26.15 -4.25 -0.22
N ILE A 90 -25.61 -3.05 0.03
CA ILE A 90 -25.48 -2.51 1.39
C ILE A 90 -26.78 -1.80 1.75
N PRO A 91 -27.53 -2.25 2.78
CA PRO A 91 -28.79 -1.64 3.16
C PRO A 91 -28.65 -0.15 3.49
N PRO A 92 -29.75 0.63 3.47
CA PRO A 92 -29.74 1.99 3.98
C PRO A 92 -29.20 2.03 5.41
N HIS A 93 -28.29 2.96 5.69
CA HIS A 93 -27.61 3.10 6.99
C HIS A 93 -26.89 1.84 7.49
N GLY A 94 -26.76 0.82 6.64
CA GLY A 94 -26.04 -0.42 6.91
C GLY A 94 -24.55 -0.32 6.56
N SER A 95 -23.82 -1.39 6.87
CA SER A 95 -22.41 -1.52 6.52
C SER A 95 -22.03 -2.96 6.18
N THR A 96 -20.93 -3.10 5.45
CA THR A 96 -20.31 -4.39 5.17
C THR A 96 -18.82 -4.31 5.46
N THR A 97 -18.21 -5.43 5.87
CA THR A 97 -16.78 -5.48 6.19
C THR A 97 -16.09 -6.47 5.26
N VAL A 98 -14.99 -6.02 4.67
CA VAL A 98 -14.14 -6.83 3.79
C VAL A 98 -12.78 -7.03 4.45
N THR A 99 -12.33 -8.29 4.50
CA THR A 99 -11.00 -8.64 4.99
C THR A 99 -10.04 -8.77 3.82
N TRP A 100 -8.89 -8.10 3.94
CA TRP A 100 -7.83 -8.07 2.95
C TRP A 100 -6.59 -8.76 3.47
N ARG A 101 -6.01 -9.63 2.65
CA ARG A 101 -4.71 -10.23 2.90
C ARG A 101 -3.72 -9.69 1.89
N VAL A 102 -2.63 -9.14 2.39
CA VAL A 102 -1.58 -8.48 1.59
C VAL A 102 -0.25 -9.14 1.90
N LYS A 103 0.48 -9.57 0.87
CA LYS A 103 1.82 -10.14 0.98
C LYS A 103 2.85 -9.03 0.72
N ALA A 104 3.84 -8.91 1.59
CA ALA A 104 4.92 -7.95 1.41
C ALA A 104 5.93 -8.47 0.36
N VAL A 105 5.88 -7.90 -0.84
CA VAL A 105 6.72 -8.35 -1.98
C VAL A 105 7.99 -7.51 -2.10
N ASN A 106 7.92 -6.22 -1.74
CA ASN A 106 9.07 -5.32 -1.75
C ASN A 106 9.29 -4.73 -0.36
N ALA A 107 10.55 -4.51 0.01
CA ALA A 107 10.92 -3.79 1.23
C ALA A 107 10.73 -2.28 1.05
N GLY A 108 10.43 -1.58 2.13
CA GLY A 108 10.28 -0.14 2.15
C GLY A 108 8.93 0.33 2.71
N SER A 109 8.57 1.55 2.38
CA SER A 109 7.33 2.19 2.80
C SER A 109 6.29 2.10 1.69
N ILE A 110 5.20 1.42 1.97
CA ILE A 110 4.12 1.09 1.02
C ILE A 110 2.81 1.63 1.56
N GLY A 111 2.01 2.22 0.68
CA GLY A 111 0.64 2.62 0.97
C GLY A 111 -0.35 1.60 0.42
N VAL A 112 -1.32 1.21 1.23
CA VAL A 112 -2.41 0.32 0.83
C VAL A 112 -3.73 1.00 1.17
N TYR A 113 -4.66 1.07 0.21
CA TYR A 113 -5.98 1.65 0.46
C TYR A 113 -7.06 0.91 -0.32
N VAL A 114 -8.29 1.07 0.12
CA VAL A 114 -9.46 0.48 -0.53
C VAL A 114 -10.29 1.57 -1.16
N ALA A 115 -10.53 1.43 -2.46
CA ALA A 115 -11.49 2.23 -3.20
C ALA A 115 -12.77 1.42 -3.40
N VAL A 116 -13.92 2.07 -3.25
CA VAL A 116 -15.22 1.51 -3.62
C VAL A 116 -15.70 2.27 -4.84
N VAL A 117 -15.90 1.54 -5.91
CA VAL A 117 -16.36 2.09 -7.19
C VAL A 117 -17.69 1.45 -7.57
N PRO A 118 -18.58 2.20 -8.20
CA PRO A 118 -19.80 1.61 -8.71
C PRO A 118 -19.51 0.71 -9.91
N GLU A 119 -20.22 -0.37 -10.02
CA GLU A 119 -20.36 -1.12 -11.27
C GLU A 119 -21.02 -0.23 -12.34
N SER A 120 -20.82 -0.56 -13.61
CA SER A 120 -21.31 0.25 -14.72
C SER A 120 -22.81 0.57 -14.58
N GLY A 121 -23.17 1.84 -14.79
CA GLY A 121 -24.56 2.31 -14.75
C GLY A 121 -25.07 2.80 -13.39
N SER A 122 -24.27 2.74 -12.32
CA SER A 122 -24.65 3.30 -11.01
C SER A 122 -24.34 4.80 -10.93
N SER A 123 -25.23 5.57 -10.32
CA SER A 123 -25.05 6.99 -10.02
C SER A 123 -24.29 7.24 -8.70
N VAL A 124 -23.90 6.20 -7.99
CA VAL A 124 -23.18 6.30 -6.73
C VAL A 124 -21.76 6.82 -6.97
N ARG A 125 -21.32 7.82 -6.23
CA ARG A 125 -19.96 8.37 -6.34
C ARG A 125 -18.95 7.38 -5.75
N PRO A 126 -17.77 7.21 -6.37
CA PRO A 126 -16.68 6.45 -5.80
C PRO A 126 -16.28 6.99 -4.41
N ALA A 127 -15.91 6.07 -3.52
CA ALA A 127 -15.39 6.40 -2.19
C ALA A 127 -14.03 5.74 -1.99
N ALA A 128 -13.11 6.41 -1.30
CA ALA A 128 -11.83 5.83 -0.92
C ALA A 128 -11.66 5.88 0.59
N GLY A 129 -11.09 4.83 1.14
CA GLY A 129 -10.75 4.74 2.56
C GLY A 129 -9.41 5.38 2.88
N PRO A 130 -9.10 5.51 4.18
CA PRO A 130 -7.80 5.93 4.65
C PRO A 130 -6.70 4.96 4.17
N MET A 131 -5.51 5.50 3.98
CA MET A 131 -4.34 4.70 3.63
C MET A 131 -3.81 3.94 4.85
N VAL A 132 -3.52 2.66 4.67
CA VAL A 132 -2.73 1.84 5.59
C VAL A 132 -1.26 1.96 5.19
N HIS A 133 -0.45 2.53 6.06
CA HIS A 133 1.00 2.64 5.86
C HIS A 133 1.69 1.36 6.31
N ALA A 134 2.28 0.62 5.38
CA ALA A 134 3.03 -0.60 5.66
C ALA A 134 4.53 -0.32 5.60
N SER A 135 5.22 -0.48 6.73
CA SER A 135 6.68 -0.48 6.82
C SER A 135 7.20 -1.90 6.69
N ILE A 136 7.89 -2.19 5.59
CA ILE A 136 8.38 -3.53 5.28
C ILE A 136 9.90 -3.53 5.41
N THR A 137 10.39 -4.28 6.40
CA THR A 137 11.81 -4.47 6.61
C THR A 137 12.35 -5.57 5.72
N ASP A 138 13.55 -5.35 5.18
CA ASP A 138 14.22 -6.36 4.38
C ASP A 138 14.56 -7.60 5.21
N ARG A 139 14.58 -8.75 4.58
CA ARG A 139 15.21 -9.94 5.13
C ARG A 139 16.70 -9.68 5.10
N ARG A 140 17.31 -9.47 6.24
CA ARG A 140 18.77 -9.64 6.33
C ARG A 140 19.08 -11.12 6.06
N SER A 141 19.17 -11.48 4.79
CA SER A 141 19.75 -12.76 4.41
C SER A 141 21.25 -12.59 4.49
N LEU A 142 21.87 -13.37 5.35
CA LEU A 142 23.29 -13.53 5.55
C LEU A 142 24.04 -12.22 5.89
N ASN A 143 24.43 -12.17 7.15
CA ASN A 143 25.47 -11.26 7.59
C ASN A 143 26.67 -11.44 6.66
N SER A 144 27.03 -10.44 5.85
CA SER A 144 28.22 -10.47 4.98
C SER A 144 29.49 -10.82 5.74
N GLY A 145 29.53 -10.58 7.06
CA GLY A 145 30.57 -11.05 7.97
C GLY A 145 30.62 -12.57 8.18
N GLY A 146 29.56 -13.32 7.92
CA GLY A 146 29.53 -14.78 8.07
C GLY A 146 30.02 -15.54 6.84
N ILE A 147 29.96 -14.93 5.65
CA ILE A 147 30.43 -15.56 4.40
C ILE A 147 31.93 -15.38 4.20
N ALA A 148 32.49 -14.23 4.61
CA ALA A 148 33.91 -13.92 4.42
C ALA A 148 34.85 -14.98 5.06
N PRO A 149 34.63 -15.43 6.32
CA PRO A 149 35.46 -16.51 6.89
C PRO A 149 35.37 -17.83 6.12
N LEU A 150 34.18 -18.19 5.60
CA LEU A 150 34.00 -19.41 4.81
C LEU A 150 34.65 -19.29 3.42
N ALA A 151 34.46 -18.15 2.75
CA ALA A 151 35.01 -17.90 1.41
C ALA A 151 36.55 -17.86 1.40
N LEU A 152 37.16 -17.40 2.48
CA LEU A 152 38.61 -17.34 2.62
C LEU A 152 39.17 -18.55 3.33
N GLY A 153 38.50 -19.10 4.33
CA GLY A 153 38.97 -20.24 5.14
C GLY A 153 39.05 -21.53 4.37
N VAL A 154 38.06 -21.85 3.55
CA VAL A 154 38.05 -23.11 2.78
C VAL A 154 39.21 -23.20 1.77
N PRO A 155 39.47 -22.18 0.93
CA PRO A 155 40.63 -22.18 0.02
C PRO A 155 41.96 -22.24 0.74
N LEU A 156 42.12 -21.54 1.86
CA LEU A 156 43.37 -21.56 2.65
C LEU A 156 43.66 -22.94 3.23
N VAL A 157 42.65 -23.64 3.75
CA VAL A 157 42.78 -25.03 4.25
C VAL A 157 43.18 -25.96 3.12
N LEU A 158 42.55 -25.85 1.95
CA LEU A 158 42.89 -26.68 0.79
C LEU A 158 44.33 -26.46 0.29
N VAL A 159 44.75 -25.20 0.20
CA VAL A 159 46.13 -24.83 -0.16
C VAL A 159 47.11 -25.38 0.87
N GLY A 160 46.84 -25.23 2.16
CA GLY A 160 47.65 -25.79 3.24
C GLY A 160 47.81 -27.31 3.14
N LEU A 161 46.72 -28.03 2.89
CA LEU A 161 46.77 -29.51 2.68
C LEU A 161 47.60 -29.90 1.46
N LEU A 162 47.45 -29.18 0.35
CA LEU A 162 48.23 -29.43 -0.86
C LEU A 162 49.73 -29.24 -0.64
N VAL A 163 50.14 -28.17 0.10
CA VAL A 163 51.53 -27.92 0.45
C VAL A 163 52.07 -29.06 1.30
N VAL A 164 51.36 -29.45 2.35
CA VAL A 164 51.78 -30.57 3.24
C VAL A 164 51.96 -31.89 2.46
N VAL A 165 51.03 -32.25 1.58
CA VAL A 165 51.11 -33.44 0.75
C VAL A 165 52.33 -33.35 -0.18
N ARG A 166 52.56 -32.18 -0.79
CA ARG A 166 53.71 -31.99 -1.71
C ARG A 166 55.04 -32.06 -1.01
N VAL A 167 55.16 -31.55 0.19
CA VAL A 167 56.39 -31.60 1.02
C VAL A 167 56.66 -33.07 1.42
N ARG A 168 55.65 -33.81 1.89
CA ARG A 168 55.79 -35.20 2.27
C ARG A 168 56.23 -36.09 1.08
N ARG A 169 55.71 -35.83 -0.12
CA ARG A 169 56.10 -36.59 -1.33
C ARG A 169 57.53 -36.31 -1.81
N ARG A 170 58.16 -35.20 -1.40
CA ARG A 170 59.55 -34.89 -1.74
C ARG A 170 60.55 -35.42 -0.71
N ALA A 171 60.09 -35.83 0.47
CA ALA A 171 60.88 -36.39 1.56
C ALA A 171 61.01 -37.92 1.53
N HIS A 172 60.32 -38.58 0.58
CA HIS A 172 60.45 -39.96 0.22
C HIS A 172 61.01 -40.11 -1.21
#